data_981dada472418d6e7f80931869960da2
#
_entry.id   981dada472418d6e7f80931869960da2
#
_cell.length_a   1.000
_cell.length_b   1.000
_cell.length_c   1.000
_cell.angle_alpha   90.00
_cell.angle_beta   90.00
_cell.angle_gamma   90.00
#
_symmetry.space_group_name_H-M   'P 1'
#
loop_
_entity.id
_entity.type
_entity.pdbx_description
1 polymer ?
#
loop_
_entity_poly.entity_id
_entity_poly.type
_entity_poly.pdbx_seq_one_letter_code
_entity_poly.pdbx_strand_id
1 'polypeptide(L)'
;DWLLKQGMPSKFSFEKEILEMPSFRKNIVAYPFGGYFIDIGVPEDYYKAQREFGGLFPKAKYLFLDRDGTINKRVVGGYVTKPEEFVFLDGVKDAMAIFAKKFDRIFIVTNQRGIGKKLFTEQQLEEVHSSMMKEIVDAGGRIDRIYHCVDLTCEETGRRKPEIGMAKEAKLDFPELDFAESTMVGDSISDLQFGYKAGMQTVYLLTDGDAP
;
A
#
# COMPACT_ATOMS: atom_id res chain seq x y z
N ASP A 1 19.80 20.16 6.60
CA ASP A 1 20.49 20.97 7.65
C ASP A 1 21.03 22.32 7.16
N TRP A 2 21.43 22.46 5.90
CA TRP A 2 21.92 23.72 5.35
C TRP A 2 20.81 24.75 5.17
N LEU A 3 19.68 24.37 4.62
CA LEU A 3 18.50 25.23 4.41
C LEU A 3 17.99 25.83 5.73
N LEU A 4 17.93 25.03 6.79
CA LEU A 4 17.49 25.47 8.11
C LEU A 4 18.41 26.50 8.76
N LYS A 5 19.68 26.58 8.32
CA LYS A 5 20.69 27.53 8.82
C LYS A 5 20.66 28.88 8.12
N GLN A 6 19.87 29.05 7.05
CA GLN A 6 19.85 30.27 6.23
C GLN A 6 18.88 31.36 6.74
N GLY A 7 18.20 31.13 7.86
CA GLY A 7 17.27 32.12 8.42
C GLY A 7 16.10 32.45 7.49
N MET A 8 15.60 31.46 6.74
CA MET A 8 14.52 31.62 5.78
C MET A 8 13.24 32.07 6.47
N PRO A 9 12.41 32.93 5.82
CA PRO A 9 11.13 33.32 6.35
C PRO A 9 10.18 32.09 6.43
N SER A 10 9.15 32.15 7.28
CA SER A 10 8.18 31.07 7.48
C SER A 10 7.37 30.71 6.20
N LYS A 11 7.35 31.61 5.21
CA LYS A 11 6.82 31.37 3.87
C LYS A 11 7.83 31.89 2.85
N PHE A 12 8.28 31.00 1.95
CA PHE A 12 9.19 31.36 0.87
C PHE A 12 8.94 30.47 -0.36
N SER A 13 9.30 30.93 -1.54
CA SER A 13 9.30 30.11 -2.75
C SER A 13 10.64 29.41 -2.90
N PHE A 14 10.62 28.10 -2.91
CA PHE A 14 11.83 27.30 -3.10
C PHE A 14 12.50 27.61 -4.44
N GLU A 15 11.72 27.82 -5.50
CA GLU A 15 12.24 28.18 -6.81
C GLU A 15 12.94 29.53 -6.82
N LYS A 16 12.24 30.59 -6.36
CA LYS A 16 12.74 31.97 -6.43
C LYS A 16 13.86 32.24 -5.43
N GLU A 17 13.72 31.72 -4.22
CA GLU A 17 14.59 32.10 -3.11
C GLU A 17 15.75 31.11 -2.88
N ILE A 18 15.66 29.90 -3.46
CA ILE A 18 16.72 28.89 -3.36
C ILE A 18 17.33 28.59 -4.74
N LEU A 19 16.53 28.12 -5.70
CA LEU A 19 17.06 27.65 -6.99
C LEU A 19 17.65 28.80 -7.83
N GLU A 20 17.11 30.01 -7.71
CA GLU A 20 17.61 31.20 -8.42
C GLU A 20 18.80 31.88 -7.73
N MET A 21 19.17 31.50 -6.51
CA MET A 21 20.34 32.03 -5.82
C MET A 21 21.62 31.77 -6.63
N PRO A 22 22.44 32.81 -6.89
CA PRO A 22 23.70 32.67 -7.65
C PRO A 22 24.67 31.65 -7.06
N SER A 23 24.70 31.52 -5.73
CA SER A 23 25.53 30.56 -5.00
C SER A 23 25.05 29.11 -5.18
N PHE A 24 23.77 28.90 -5.39
CA PHE A 24 23.16 27.58 -5.56
C PHE A 24 23.12 27.13 -7.02
N ARG A 25 22.91 28.09 -7.92
CA ARG A 25 22.74 27.85 -9.35
C ARG A 25 23.90 27.09 -10.00
N LYS A 26 25.11 27.26 -9.46
CA LYS A 26 26.29 26.53 -9.95
C LYS A 26 26.35 25.06 -9.59
N ASN A 27 25.56 24.63 -8.62
CA ASN A 27 25.53 23.25 -8.10
C ASN A 27 24.23 22.50 -8.43
N ILE A 28 23.32 23.15 -9.18
CA ILE A 28 22.07 22.53 -9.60
C ILE A 28 22.29 21.78 -10.91
N VAL A 29 22.02 20.51 -10.91
CA VAL A 29 21.96 19.68 -12.12
C VAL A 29 20.50 19.40 -12.44
N ALA A 30 20.02 19.88 -13.58
CA ALA A 30 18.70 19.56 -14.09
C ALA A 30 18.76 18.20 -14.80
N TYR A 31 17.92 17.27 -14.37
CA TYR A 31 17.74 16.01 -15.06
C TYR A 31 16.45 16.09 -15.91
N PRO A 32 16.52 16.01 -17.24
CA PRO A 32 15.32 16.02 -18.07
C PRO A 32 14.54 14.73 -17.85
N PHE A 33 13.32 14.85 -17.34
CA PHE A 33 12.38 13.74 -17.18
C PHE A 33 11.40 13.74 -18.35
N GLY A 34 11.44 12.69 -19.18
CA GLY A 34 10.56 12.52 -20.35
C GLY A 34 9.20 11.89 -20.06
N GLY A 35 8.89 11.60 -18.80
CA GLY A 35 7.62 11.00 -18.39
C GLY A 35 6.52 12.03 -18.19
N TYR A 36 5.31 11.54 -17.94
CA TYR A 36 4.18 12.40 -17.57
C TYR A 36 4.42 13.07 -16.22
N PHE A 37 4.24 14.38 -16.19
CA PHE A 37 4.30 15.19 -14.96
C PHE A 37 3.08 16.12 -14.91
N ILE A 38 2.45 16.24 -13.76
CA ILE A 38 1.40 17.21 -13.49
C ILE A 38 1.53 17.71 -12.05
N ASP A 39 1.52 19.02 -11.88
CA ASP A 39 1.52 19.65 -10.56
C ASP A 39 0.09 19.79 -10.06
N ILE A 40 -0.28 18.98 -9.07
CA ILE A 40 -1.62 19.00 -8.46
C ILE A 40 -1.81 20.12 -7.41
N GLY A 41 -0.82 21.01 -7.25
CA GLY A 41 -0.90 22.17 -6.36
C GLY A 41 -1.88 23.24 -6.83
N VAL A 42 -2.32 23.22 -8.10
CA VAL A 42 -3.35 24.11 -8.66
C VAL A 42 -4.63 23.34 -8.97
N PRO A 43 -5.83 23.91 -8.68
CA PRO A 43 -7.10 23.20 -8.86
C PRO A 43 -7.35 22.66 -10.27
N GLU A 44 -6.98 23.42 -11.29
CA GLU A 44 -7.15 23.04 -12.69
C GLU A 44 -6.36 21.77 -13.03
N ASP A 45 -5.11 21.68 -12.57
CA ASP A 45 -4.24 20.53 -12.80
C ASP A 45 -4.69 19.33 -11.96
N TYR A 46 -5.22 19.55 -10.75
CA TYR A 46 -5.86 18.50 -9.96
C TYR A 46 -7.03 17.84 -10.72
N TYR A 47 -7.97 18.65 -11.26
CA TYR A 47 -9.08 18.12 -12.05
C TYR A 47 -8.63 17.49 -13.38
N LYS A 48 -7.56 18.01 -13.97
CA LYS A 48 -6.93 17.42 -15.15
C LYS A 48 -6.34 16.06 -14.83
N ALA A 49 -5.57 15.95 -13.72
CA ALA A 49 -5.01 14.70 -13.23
C ALA A 49 -6.09 13.63 -13.02
N GLN A 50 -7.20 13.98 -12.36
CA GLN A 50 -8.31 13.05 -12.15
C GLN A 50 -8.90 12.49 -13.47
N ARG A 51 -8.96 13.30 -14.53
CA ARG A 51 -9.42 12.84 -15.85
C ARG A 51 -8.40 11.99 -16.59
N GLU A 52 -7.13 12.37 -16.51
CA GLU A 52 -6.06 11.77 -17.32
C GLU A 52 -5.46 10.51 -16.68
N PHE A 53 -5.38 10.43 -15.34
CA PHE A 53 -4.82 9.27 -14.66
C PHE A 53 -5.52 7.96 -15.02
N GLY A 54 -6.82 7.97 -15.23
CA GLY A 54 -7.56 6.78 -15.65
C GLY A 54 -7.13 6.21 -17.02
N GLY A 55 -6.51 7.04 -17.88
CA GLY A 55 -6.00 6.63 -19.18
C GLY A 55 -4.49 6.37 -19.20
N LEU A 56 -3.73 6.98 -18.26
CA LEU A 56 -2.28 6.87 -18.20
C LEU A 56 -1.80 5.63 -17.44
N PHE A 57 -2.60 5.17 -16.47
CA PHE A 57 -2.31 3.97 -15.73
C PHE A 57 -3.21 2.85 -16.24
N PRO A 58 -2.64 1.78 -16.81
CA PRO A 58 -3.43 0.62 -17.20
C PRO A 58 -4.22 0.14 -15.98
N LYS A 59 -5.48 -0.25 -16.19
CA LYS A 59 -6.28 -0.87 -15.12
C LYS A 59 -5.52 -2.11 -14.65
N ALA A 60 -4.96 -2.05 -13.46
CA ALA A 60 -4.47 -3.27 -12.83
C ALA A 60 -5.68 -4.17 -12.61
N LYS A 61 -5.64 -5.36 -13.16
CA LYS A 61 -6.74 -6.34 -13.03
C LYS A 61 -6.78 -6.97 -11.64
N TYR A 62 -5.65 -6.97 -10.96
CA TYR A 62 -5.48 -7.69 -9.70
C TYR A 62 -4.97 -6.75 -8.62
N LEU A 63 -5.58 -6.84 -7.44
CA LEU A 63 -5.22 -6.04 -6.29
C LEU A 63 -4.77 -6.93 -5.14
N PHE A 64 -3.59 -6.66 -4.63
CA PHE A 64 -3.05 -7.26 -3.42
C PHE A 64 -3.02 -6.20 -2.32
N LEU A 65 -3.59 -6.52 -1.18
CA LEU A 65 -3.65 -5.61 -0.03
C LEU A 65 -2.98 -6.26 1.18
N ASP A 66 -2.14 -5.52 1.89
CA ASP A 66 -1.84 -5.89 3.26
C ASP A 66 -3.08 -5.71 4.15
N ARG A 67 -3.10 -6.30 5.33
CA ARG A 67 -4.22 -6.21 6.27
C ARG A 67 -3.97 -5.15 7.34
N ASP A 68 -2.95 -5.37 8.17
CA ASP A 68 -2.72 -4.58 9.38
C ASP A 68 -1.99 -3.26 9.07
N GLY A 69 -2.68 -2.14 9.17
CA GLY A 69 -2.20 -0.82 8.76
C GLY A 69 -2.65 -0.41 7.37
N THR A 70 -3.34 -1.30 6.63
CA THR A 70 -3.88 -1.02 5.29
C THR A 70 -5.40 -1.16 5.27
N ILE A 71 -5.96 -2.24 5.81
CA ILE A 71 -7.41 -2.45 5.93
C ILE A 71 -7.89 -2.07 7.32
N ASN A 72 -7.16 -2.48 8.35
CA ASN A 72 -7.47 -2.18 9.73
C ASN A 72 -6.33 -1.41 10.42
N LYS A 73 -6.68 -0.72 11.48
CA LYS A 73 -5.70 -0.06 12.36
C LYS A 73 -4.72 -1.09 12.90
N ARG A 74 -3.44 -0.80 12.76
CA ARG A 74 -2.38 -1.67 13.28
C ARG A 74 -2.35 -1.61 14.81
N VAL A 75 -2.24 -2.76 15.46
CA VAL A 75 -2.00 -2.84 16.89
C VAL A 75 -0.49 -2.77 17.15
N VAL A 76 -0.03 -1.64 17.67
CA VAL A 76 1.39 -1.42 17.95
C VAL A 76 1.88 -2.40 19.01
N GLY A 77 2.89 -3.20 18.67
CA GLY A 77 3.46 -4.21 19.58
C GLY A 77 2.58 -5.44 19.82
N GLY A 78 1.42 -5.56 19.15
CA GLY A 78 0.44 -6.62 19.34
C GLY A 78 -0.10 -7.21 18.04
N TYR A 79 -1.25 -7.87 18.18
CA TYR A 79 -1.98 -8.50 17.09
C TYR A 79 -3.49 -8.32 17.32
N VAL A 80 -4.26 -8.31 16.23
CA VAL A 80 -5.70 -8.47 16.27
C VAL A 80 -6.01 -9.95 16.43
N THR A 81 -6.55 -10.35 17.57
CA THR A 81 -6.79 -11.75 17.93
C THR A 81 -8.27 -12.11 18.00
N LYS A 82 -9.16 -11.11 17.98
CA LYS A 82 -10.61 -11.24 18.05
C LYS A 82 -11.29 -10.26 17.10
N PRO A 83 -12.49 -10.57 16.61
CA PRO A 83 -13.26 -9.66 15.74
C PRO A 83 -13.47 -8.27 16.35
N GLU A 84 -13.71 -8.18 17.66
CA GLU A 84 -13.98 -6.90 18.36
C GLU A 84 -12.77 -5.96 18.38
N GLU A 85 -11.57 -6.50 18.20
CA GLU A 85 -10.32 -5.74 18.14
C GLU A 85 -10.02 -5.24 16.71
N PHE A 86 -10.77 -5.72 15.70
CA PHE A 86 -10.59 -5.35 14.31
C PHE A 86 -11.27 -4.02 14.00
N VAL A 87 -10.50 -2.95 13.94
CA VAL A 87 -10.99 -1.61 13.64
C VAL A 87 -10.57 -1.22 12.23
N PHE A 88 -11.52 -1.10 11.31
CA PHE A 88 -11.23 -0.62 9.96
C PHE A 88 -10.58 0.77 9.98
N LEU A 89 -9.68 1.01 9.03
CA LEU A 89 -9.25 2.37 8.72
C LEU A 89 -10.41 3.14 8.06
N ASP A 90 -10.42 4.46 8.26
CA ASP A 90 -11.45 5.32 7.71
C ASP A 90 -11.47 5.26 6.18
N GLY A 91 -12.65 5.12 5.60
CA GLY A 91 -12.86 5.05 4.15
C GLY A 91 -12.52 3.70 3.49
N VAL A 92 -11.96 2.73 4.21
CA VAL A 92 -11.58 1.42 3.62
C VAL A 92 -12.79 0.68 3.05
N LYS A 93 -13.93 0.66 3.75
CA LYS A 93 -15.12 -0.04 3.26
C LYS A 93 -15.62 0.56 1.95
N ASP A 94 -15.63 1.88 1.82
CA ASP A 94 -15.99 2.59 0.58
C ASP A 94 -14.98 2.30 -0.54
N ALA A 95 -13.68 2.30 -0.20
CA ALA A 95 -12.62 1.94 -1.14
C ALA A 95 -12.80 0.51 -1.66
N MET A 96 -13.11 -0.46 -0.78
CA MET A 96 -13.34 -1.85 -1.18
C MET A 96 -14.54 -2.00 -2.11
N ALA A 97 -15.62 -1.23 -1.91
CA ALA A 97 -16.77 -1.19 -2.82
C ALA A 97 -16.40 -0.63 -4.21
N ILE A 98 -15.48 0.34 -4.27
CA ILE A 98 -14.93 0.88 -5.52
C ILE A 98 -14.00 -0.16 -6.17
N PHE A 99 -13.13 -0.79 -5.42
CA PHE A 99 -12.18 -1.80 -5.92
C PHE A 99 -12.88 -3.02 -6.48
N ALA A 100 -13.97 -3.46 -5.85
CA ALA A 100 -14.77 -4.58 -6.35
C ALA A 100 -15.31 -4.36 -7.78
N LYS A 101 -15.45 -3.09 -8.21
CA LYS A 101 -15.88 -2.72 -9.58
C LYS A 101 -14.72 -2.51 -10.55
N LYS A 102 -13.50 -2.31 -10.04
CA LYS A 102 -12.33 -1.95 -10.85
C LYS A 102 -11.36 -3.09 -11.11
N PHE A 103 -11.26 -4.01 -10.16
CA PHE A 103 -10.32 -5.14 -10.22
C PHE A 103 -11.08 -6.45 -10.45
N ASP A 104 -10.51 -7.33 -11.25
CA ASP A 104 -11.07 -8.66 -11.51
C ASP A 104 -10.94 -9.58 -10.29
N ARG A 105 -9.85 -9.43 -9.52
CA ARG A 105 -9.61 -10.14 -8.26
C ARG A 105 -8.98 -9.22 -7.23
N ILE A 106 -9.34 -9.45 -5.96
CA ILE A 106 -8.79 -8.73 -4.80
C ILE A 106 -8.30 -9.77 -3.79
N PHE A 107 -7.01 -9.70 -3.45
CA PHE A 107 -6.34 -10.59 -2.54
C PHE A 107 -5.85 -9.86 -1.31
N ILE A 108 -5.90 -10.50 -0.16
CA ILE A 108 -5.19 -10.06 1.04
C ILE A 108 -3.94 -10.92 1.21
N VAL A 109 -2.81 -10.28 1.49
CA VAL A 109 -1.51 -10.92 1.77
C VAL A 109 -0.97 -10.38 3.08
N THR A 110 -1.02 -11.16 4.16
CA THR A 110 -0.73 -10.67 5.50
C THR A 110 0.25 -11.55 6.26
N ASN A 111 1.18 -10.91 7.00
CA ASN A 111 2.12 -11.58 7.89
C ASN A 111 1.51 -11.73 9.29
N GLN A 112 1.16 -12.95 9.70
CA GLN A 112 0.51 -13.27 10.98
C GLN A 112 1.47 -14.04 11.93
N ARG A 113 2.60 -13.45 12.18
CA ARG A 113 3.69 -14.00 13.01
C ARG A 113 3.28 -14.36 14.44
N GLY A 114 2.19 -13.78 14.93
CA GLY A 114 1.66 -14.06 16.28
C GLY A 114 1.25 -15.53 16.46
N ILE A 115 0.78 -16.18 15.39
CA ILE A 115 0.43 -17.61 15.41
C ILE A 115 1.71 -18.43 15.56
N GLY A 116 2.76 -18.15 14.77
CA GLY A 116 4.07 -18.82 14.94
C GLY A 116 4.68 -18.65 16.33
N LYS A 117 4.41 -17.51 16.98
CA LYS A 117 4.77 -17.24 18.37
C LYS A 117 3.81 -17.86 19.40
N LYS A 118 2.76 -18.54 18.99
CA LYS A 118 1.73 -19.16 19.84
C LYS A 118 0.99 -18.13 20.72
N LEU A 119 0.83 -16.90 20.25
CA LEU A 119 0.10 -15.84 20.95
C LEU A 119 -1.41 -15.88 20.67
N PHE A 120 -1.79 -16.44 19.53
CA PHE A 120 -3.18 -16.75 19.15
C PHE A 120 -3.18 -17.89 18.13
N THR A 121 -4.36 -18.41 17.81
CA THR A 121 -4.53 -19.60 16.99
C THR A 121 -4.98 -19.28 15.56
N GLU A 122 -4.83 -20.24 14.63
CA GLU A 122 -5.40 -20.18 13.27
C GLU A 122 -6.92 -19.97 13.33
N GLN A 123 -7.62 -20.65 14.25
CA GLN A 123 -9.06 -20.51 14.40
C GLN A 123 -9.46 -19.06 14.75
N GLN A 124 -8.72 -18.42 15.67
CA GLN A 124 -8.97 -17.02 16.02
C GLN A 124 -8.71 -16.08 14.83
N LEU A 125 -7.67 -16.36 14.03
CA LEU A 125 -7.43 -15.61 12.79
C LEU A 125 -8.57 -15.78 11.79
N GLU A 126 -9.08 -16.99 11.64
CA GLU A 126 -10.24 -17.30 10.77
C GLU A 126 -11.50 -16.54 11.20
N GLU A 127 -11.77 -16.46 12.50
CA GLU A 127 -12.89 -15.69 13.05
C GLU A 127 -12.75 -14.20 12.73
N VAL A 128 -11.54 -13.61 12.90
CA VAL A 128 -11.24 -12.23 12.52
C VAL A 128 -11.43 -12.01 11.02
N HIS A 129 -10.89 -12.89 10.19
CA HIS A 129 -11.02 -12.78 8.72
C HIS A 129 -12.47 -12.93 8.26
N SER A 130 -13.22 -13.83 8.85
CA SER A 130 -14.64 -14.04 8.52
C SER A 130 -15.48 -12.80 8.86
N SER A 131 -15.25 -12.19 10.02
CA SER A 131 -15.91 -10.95 10.40
C SER A 131 -15.54 -9.78 9.47
N MET A 132 -14.26 -9.61 9.18
CA MET A 132 -13.76 -8.61 8.23
C MET A 132 -14.40 -8.77 6.84
N MET A 133 -14.40 -9.99 6.30
CA MET A 133 -14.99 -10.27 4.98
C MET A 133 -16.47 -9.95 4.95
N LYS A 134 -17.20 -10.32 6.01
CA LYS A 134 -18.63 -10.03 6.11
C LYS A 134 -18.90 -8.53 6.03
N GLU A 135 -18.18 -7.72 6.81
CA GLU A 135 -18.36 -6.27 6.82
C GLU A 135 -17.99 -5.61 5.49
N ILE A 136 -16.95 -6.13 4.80
CA ILE A 136 -16.57 -5.66 3.46
C ILE A 136 -17.67 -5.99 2.43
N VAL A 137 -18.22 -7.20 2.47
CA VAL A 137 -19.30 -7.62 1.57
C VAL A 137 -20.59 -6.83 1.85
N ASP A 138 -20.93 -6.63 3.11
CA ASP A 138 -22.10 -5.81 3.52
C ASP A 138 -21.98 -4.35 3.01
N ALA A 139 -20.75 -3.85 2.85
CA ALA A 139 -20.47 -2.52 2.27
C ALA A 139 -20.40 -2.52 0.72
N GLY A 140 -20.62 -3.67 0.06
CA GLY A 140 -20.56 -3.80 -1.40
C GLY A 140 -19.16 -4.06 -1.96
N GLY A 141 -18.19 -4.37 -1.09
CA GLY A 141 -16.84 -4.79 -1.46
C GLY A 141 -16.73 -6.29 -1.73
N ARG A 142 -15.52 -6.73 -2.05
CA ARG A 142 -15.21 -8.14 -2.31
C ARG A 142 -13.76 -8.45 -1.91
N ILE A 143 -13.54 -9.66 -1.42
CA ILE A 143 -12.22 -10.29 -1.28
C ILE A 143 -12.33 -11.67 -1.89
N ASP A 144 -11.47 -11.99 -2.85
CA ASP A 144 -11.49 -13.28 -3.55
C ASP A 144 -10.69 -14.34 -2.79
N ARG A 145 -9.59 -13.97 -2.13
CA ARG A 145 -8.78 -14.88 -1.31
C ARG A 145 -7.95 -14.12 -0.28
N ILE A 146 -7.67 -14.77 0.83
CA ILE A 146 -6.73 -14.29 1.86
C ILE A 146 -5.57 -15.28 1.94
N TYR A 147 -4.34 -14.77 1.82
CA TYR A 147 -3.10 -15.50 2.05
C TYR A 147 -2.45 -14.93 3.29
N HIS A 148 -2.14 -15.78 4.24
CA HIS A 148 -1.44 -15.38 5.44
C HIS A 148 -0.19 -16.23 5.69
N CYS A 149 0.79 -15.66 6.35
CA CYS A 149 2.03 -16.32 6.69
C CYS A 149 2.30 -16.24 8.19
N VAL A 150 2.53 -17.38 8.79
CA VAL A 150 2.81 -17.53 10.24
C VAL A 150 4.31 -17.61 10.56
N ASP A 151 5.16 -17.67 9.54
CA ASP A 151 6.60 -17.83 9.69
C ASP A 151 7.20 -16.75 10.59
N LEU A 152 8.15 -17.14 11.41
CA LEU A 152 8.89 -16.24 12.28
C LEU A 152 9.97 -15.48 11.51
N THR A 153 10.58 -16.11 10.51
CA THR A 153 11.58 -15.54 9.62
C THR A 153 11.19 -15.67 8.14
N CYS A 154 11.86 -14.95 7.26
CA CYS A 154 11.58 -15.00 5.82
C CYS A 154 12.11 -16.29 5.16
N GLU A 155 13.09 -16.94 5.78
CA GLU A 155 13.78 -18.10 5.23
C GLU A 155 13.05 -19.43 5.48
N GLU A 156 12.09 -19.47 6.41
CA GLU A 156 11.42 -20.73 6.80
C GLU A 156 10.71 -21.38 5.61
N THR A 157 9.76 -20.68 5.00
CA THR A 157 9.02 -21.21 3.84
C THR A 157 9.10 -20.32 2.61
N GLY A 158 9.67 -19.12 2.74
CA GLY A 158 9.66 -18.09 1.70
C GLY A 158 8.29 -17.47 1.47
N ARG A 159 7.31 -17.70 2.36
CA ARG A 159 5.96 -17.10 2.28
C ARG A 159 5.91 -15.73 2.89
N ARG A 160 6.69 -15.50 3.98
CA ARG A 160 6.66 -14.25 4.73
C ARG A 160 7.16 -13.08 3.87
N LYS A 161 6.34 -12.00 3.75
CA LYS A 161 6.78 -10.75 3.12
C LYS A 161 8.05 -10.23 3.81
N PRO A 162 9.09 -9.83 3.06
CA PRO A 162 9.09 -9.45 1.65
C PRO A 162 9.31 -10.60 0.64
N GLU A 163 9.30 -11.87 1.06
CA GLU A 163 9.36 -13.00 0.12
C GLU A 163 8.00 -13.25 -0.55
N ILE A 164 8.03 -13.73 -1.81
CA ILE A 164 6.87 -13.78 -2.71
C ILE A 164 6.11 -15.10 -2.67
N GLY A 165 6.27 -15.92 -1.64
CA GLY A 165 5.59 -17.21 -1.54
C GLY A 165 4.08 -17.10 -1.63
N MET A 166 3.47 -16.16 -0.91
CA MET A 166 2.03 -15.92 -0.99
C MET A 166 1.55 -15.45 -2.38
N ALA A 167 2.39 -14.69 -3.12
CA ALA A 167 2.06 -14.33 -4.51
C ALA A 167 2.12 -15.54 -5.43
N LYS A 168 3.09 -16.43 -5.23
CA LYS A 168 3.18 -17.70 -6.00
C LYS A 168 1.98 -18.60 -5.74
N GLU A 169 1.50 -18.69 -4.51
CA GLU A 169 0.27 -19.40 -4.16
C GLU A 169 -0.94 -18.80 -4.87
N ALA A 170 -1.06 -17.47 -4.87
CA ALA A 170 -2.12 -16.79 -5.60
C ALA A 170 -2.08 -17.12 -7.11
N LYS A 171 -0.88 -17.18 -7.71
CA LYS A 171 -0.72 -17.58 -9.12
C LYS A 171 -1.08 -19.03 -9.38
N LEU A 172 -0.89 -19.92 -8.41
CA LEU A 172 -1.33 -21.34 -8.53
C LEU A 172 -2.84 -21.47 -8.43
N ASP A 173 -3.47 -20.73 -7.50
CA ASP A 173 -4.92 -20.73 -7.31
C ASP A 173 -5.65 -20.03 -8.48
N PHE A 174 -5.02 -19.02 -9.08
CA PHE A 174 -5.54 -18.20 -10.17
C PHE A 174 -4.53 -18.15 -11.33
N PRO A 175 -4.51 -19.16 -12.21
CA PRO A 175 -3.52 -19.25 -13.29
C PRO A 175 -3.55 -18.08 -14.28
N GLU A 176 -4.70 -17.40 -14.38
CA GLU A 176 -4.86 -16.20 -15.21
C GLU A 176 -4.15 -14.95 -14.66
N LEU A 177 -3.77 -14.95 -13.37
CA LEU A 177 -3.15 -13.81 -12.70
C LEU A 177 -1.88 -13.36 -13.43
N ASP A 178 -1.78 -12.08 -13.76
CA ASP A 178 -0.56 -11.46 -14.28
C ASP A 178 -0.04 -10.43 -13.26
N PHE A 179 1.17 -10.64 -12.77
CA PHE A 179 1.77 -9.73 -11.80
C PHE A 179 2.09 -8.36 -12.40
N ALA A 180 2.38 -8.27 -13.70
CA ALA A 180 2.60 -7.00 -14.37
C ALA A 180 1.32 -6.13 -14.44
N GLU A 181 0.14 -6.77 -14.39
CA GLU A 181 -1.17 -6.12 -14.33
C GLU A 181 -1.72 -6.06 -12.89
N SER A 182 -0.88 -6.28 -11.88
CA SER A 182 -1.25 -6.31 -10.47
C SER A 182 -0.70 -5.12 -9.70
N THR A 183 -1.41 -4.72 -8.66
CA THR A 183 -0.98 -3.68 -7.73
C THR A 183 -0.92 -4.22 -6.31
N MET A 184 0.19 -4.00 -5.61
CA MET A 184 0.33 -4.24 -4.17
C MET A 184 0.20 -2.93 -3.41
N VAL A 185 -0.70 -2.89 -2.43
CA VAL A 185 -0.89 -1.75 -1.51
C VAL A 185 -0.56 -2.21 -0.09
N GLY A 186 0.27 -1.46 0.60
CA GLY A 186 0.62 -1.74 1.99
C GLY A 186 1.26 -0.55 2.68
N ASP A 187 1.38 -0.63 4.00
CA ASP A 187 1.90 0.43 4.87
C ASP A 187 3.32 0.13 5.36
N SER A 188 3.98 -0.90 4.84
CA SER A 188 5.33 -1.27 5.24
C SER A 188 6.27 -1.45 4.04
N ILE A 189 7.57 -1.25 4.29
CA ILE A 189 8.61 -1.51 3.28
C ILE A 189 8.57 -2.96 2.79
N SER A 190 8.22 -3.91 3.66
CA SER A 190 8.12 -5.32 3.27
C SER A 190 7.02 -5.58 2.24
N ASP A 191 5.96 -4.77 2.23
CA ASP A 191 4.89 -4.85 1.24
C ASP A 191 5.35 -4.36 -0.12
N LEU A 192 6.05 -3.22 -0.13
CA LEU A 192 6.63 -2.69 -1.36
C LEU A 192 7.66 -3.64 -1.96
N GLN A 193 8.54 -4.20 -1.12
CA GLN A 193 9.53 -5.19 -1.56
C GLN A 193 8.86 -6.47 -2.09
N PHE A 194 7.79 -6.94 -1.45
CA PHE A 194 6.99 -8.07 -1.92
C PHE A 194 6.41 -7.79 -3.31
N GLY A 195 5.73 -6.67 -3.48
CA GLY A 195 5.15 -6.28 -4.78
C GLY A 195 6.24 -6.12 -5.85
N TYR A 196 7.32 -5.42 -5.55
CA TYR A 196 8.44 -5.22 -6.46
C TYR A 196 9.09 -6.55 -6.90
N LYS A 197 9.40 -7.44 -5.95
CA LYS A 197 9.97 -8.77 -6.25
C LYS A 197 9.04 -9.64 -7.09
N ALA A 198 7.74 -9.49 -6.94
CA ALA A 198 6.75 -10.20 -7.73
C ALA A 198 6.51 -9.56 -9.12
N GLY A 199 7.01 -8.34 -9.38
CA GLY A 199 6.81 -7.62 -10.63
C GLY A 199 5.49 -6.83 -10.67
N MET A 200 4.92 -6.50 -9.52
CA MET A 200 3.68 -5.71 -9.38
C MET A 200 3.99 -4.20 -9.32
N GLN A 201 3.00 -3.39 -9.65
CA GLN A 201 2.99 -2.00 -9.20
C GLN A 201 2.85 -1.95 -7.68
N THR A 202 3.45 -0.95 -7.04
CA THR A 202 3.42 -0.83 -5.58
C THR A 202 2.92 0.53 -5.15
N VAL A 203 2.05 0.55 -4.14
CA VAL A 203 1.50 1.76 -3.52
C VAL A 203 1.79 1.71 -2.03
N TYR A 204 2.49 2.71 -1.54
CA TYR A 204 2.74 2.89 -0.11
C TYR A 204 1.64 3.72 0.52
N LEU A 205 0.99 3.18 1.54
CA LEU A 205 -0.04 3.86 2.30
C LEU A 205 0.60 4.51 3.54
N LEU A 206 0.66 5.84 3.54
CA LEU A 206 1.06 6.58 4.73
C LEU A 206 -0.11 6.60 5.73
N THR A 207 0.13 6.08 6.91
CA THR A 207 -0.82 6.16 8.02
C THR A 207 -0.33 7.17 9.06
N ASP A 208 -1.23 7.74 9.85
CA ASP A 208 -0.95 8.86 10.79
C ASP A 208 0.17 8.60 11.83
N GLY A 209 0.75 7.41 11.86
CA GLY A 209 1.91 7.06 12.69
C GLY A 209 3.27 7.19 12.00
N ASP A 210 3.30 7.43 10.70
CA ASP A 210 4.51 7.45 9.86
C ASP A 210 4.91 8.86 9.38
N ALA A 211 4.27 9.90 9.91
CA ALA A 211 4.69 11.28 9.63
C ALA A 211 6.08 11.54 10.23
N PRO A 212 7.04 12.07 9.44
CA PRO A 212 8.40 12.34 9.89
C PRO A 212 8.49 13.42 10.96
#